data_54908f8b6628c62a1bd004d908203a50
#
_entry.id   54908f8b6628c62a1bd004d908203a50
#
_cell.length_a   1.000
_cell.length_b   1.000
_cell.length_c   1.000
_cell.angle_alpha   90.00
_cell.angle_beta   90.00
_cell.angle_gamma   90.00
#
_symmetry.space_group_name_H-M   'P 1'
#
loop_
_entity.id
_entity.type
_entity.pdbx_description
1 polymer ?
#
loop_
_entity_poly.entity_id
_entity_poly.type
_entity_poly.pdbx_seq_one_letter_code
_entity_poly.pdbx_strand_id
1 'polypeptide(L)'
;MNTLPEWTDLRFFLELARAGTLSSAARRLAVEHTTVARRIDRLEAQLGTTLFDRSREGYELTELGAALRPHAEAMEGAALAAAEHVKGADVAAHGVVRLGVPEVFGVRVVAPLMARLLENNPDLSIDLLALPRFANLANREADLGVMLDPPTTGRYMVTRLASFRFYLYAAPAYLARHPPITQQSDLVRHDFVDYVQDRLASSELSYLNELGFTPRRRLCCSGMSGQLEAAALGMGLMMAPPYAVPHDGRLVQVLDGFYAERAFWLVAPADLYRLRRVRLVWDLLRTYADSQPALFQHGPASR
;
A
#
# COMPACT_ATOMS: atom_id res chain seq x y z
N MET A 1 -6.34 -2.88 -44.46
CA MET A 1 -5.00 -3.19 -43.96
C MET A 1 -5.09 -3.19 -42.41
N ASN A 2 -4.91 -4.36 -41.81
CA ASN A 2 -5.00 -4.50 -40.33
C ASN A 2 -3.66 -4.02 -39.75
N THR A 3 -3.49 -2.72 -39.53
CA THR A 3 -2.28 -2.18 -38.91
C THR A 3 -2.39 -2.34 -37.39
N LEU A 4 -1.48 -3.15 -36.81
CA LEU A 4 -1.39 -3.30 -35.38
C LEU A 4 -1.15 -1.93 -34.73
N PRO A 5 -1.72 -1.70 -33.51
CA PRO A 5 -1.47 -0.48 -32.73
C PRO A 5 0.03 -0.28 -32.52
N GLU A 6 0.49 0.95 -32.67
CA GLU A 6 1.88 1.28 -32.33
C GLU A 6 2.08 1.24 -30.81
N TRP A 7 3.18 0.64 -30.38
CA TRP A 7 3.54 0.57 -28.95
C TRP A 7 3.54 1.95 -28.28
N THR A 8 4.02 2.97 -28.98
CA THR A 8 4.02 4.33 -28.45
C THR A 8 2.63 4.81 -28.11
N ASP A 9 1.63 4.59 -28.98
CA ASP A 9 0.25 5.03 -28.74
C ASP A 9 -0.40 4.24 -27.58
N LEU A 10 -0.11 2.94 -27.47
CA LEU A 10 -0.53 2.13 -26.31
C LEU A 10 0.09 2.61 -24.99
N ARG A 11 1.33 3.10 -25.00
CA ARG A 11 1.95 3.72 -23.82
C ARG A 11 1.23 5.01 -23.41
N PHE A 12 0.82 5.85 -24.36
CA PHE A 12 0.03 7.05 -24.08
C PHE A 12 -1.35 6.69 -23.52
N PHE A 13 -1.99 5.66 -24.07
CA PHE A 13 -3.24 5.11 -23.55
C PHE A 13 -3.10 4.66 -22.11
N LEU A 14 -2.09 3.87 -21.78
CA LEU A 14 -1.83 3.42 -20.39
C LEU A 14 -1.64 4.58 -19.42
N GLU A 15 -0.83 5.57 -19.81
CA GLU A 15 -0.57 6.72 -18.94
C GLU A 15 -1.83 7.58 -18.72
N LEU A 16 -2.68 7.75 -19.73
CA LEU A 16 -3.96 8.44 -19.57
C LEU A 16 -4.94 7.63 -18.70
N ALA A 17 -5.02 6.32 -18.91
CA ALA A 17 -5.86 5.42 -18.11
C ALA A 17 -5.48 5.42 -16.62
N ARG A 18 -4.19 5.58 -16.29
CA ARG A 18 -3.66 5.66 -14.94
C ARG A 18 -3.83 7.03 -14.29
N ALA A 19 -3.70 8.08 -15.11
CA ALA A 19 -3.68 9.47 -14.64
C ALA A 19 -5.08 10.10 -14.56
N GLY A 20 -6.05 9.60 -15.33
CA GLY A 20 -7.41 10.09 -15.42
C GLY A 20 -7.56 11.45 -16.11
N THR A 21 -6.48 12.21 -16.32
CA THR A 21 -6.52 13.53 -17.00
C THR A 21 -5.34 13.70 -17.96
N LEU A 22 -5.56 14.46 -19.05
CA LEU A 22 -4.51 14.75 -20.04
C LEU A 22 -3.31 15.45 -19.39
N SER A 23 -3.54 16.41 -18.51
CA SER A 23 -2.47 17.17 -17.86
C SER A 23 -1.60 16.32 -16.95
N SER A 24 -2.20 15.37 -16.23
CA SER A 24 -1.46 14.44 -15.36
C SER A 24 -0.69 13.40 -16.19
N ALA A 25 -1.28 12.87 -17.26
CA ALA A 25 -0.60 11.97 -18.19
C ALA A 25 0.57 12.67 -18.90
N ALA A 26 0.37 13.92 -19.37
CA ALA A 26 1.39 14.72 -20.02
C ALA A 26 2.62 14.95 -19.15
N ARG A 27 2.42 15.27 -17.87
CA ARG A 27 3.52 15.40 -16.89
C ARG A 27 4.33 14.11 -16.72
N ARG A 28 3.66 12.95 -16.65
CA ARG A 28 4.34 11.64 -16.54
C ARG A 28 5.13 11.27 -17.78
N LEU A 29 4.62 11.67 -18.95
CA LEU A 29 5.25 11.40 -20.25
C LEU A 29 6.27 12.46 -20.66
N ALA A 30 6.39 13.56 -19.89
CA ALA A 30 7.22 14.73 -20.22
C ALA A 30 6.91 15.32 -21.62
N VAL A 31 5.61 15.48 -21.93
CA VAL A 31 5.10 16.03 -23.20
C VAL A 31 3.99 17.05 -22.96
N GLU A 32 3.56 17.75 -24.01
CA GLU A 32 2.38 18.62 -23.98
C GLU A 32 1.07 17.81 -23.95
N HIS A 33 0.04 18.33 -23.29
CA HIS A 33 -1.27 17.66 -23.16
C HIS A 33 -1.96 17.44 -24.52
N THR A 34 -1.73 18.34 -25.49
CA THR A 34 -2.20 18.20 -26.87
C THR A 34 -1.58 16.99 -27.59
N THR A 35 -0.33 16.65 -27.24
CA THR A 35 0.34 15.46 -27.77
C THR A 35 -0.34 14.19 -27.25
N VAL A 36 -0.71 14.17 -25.96
CA VAL A 36 -1.44 13.03 -25.37
C VAL A 36 -2.77 12.86 -26.10
N ALA A 37 -3.58 13.93 -26.20
CA ALA A 37 -4.88 13.89 -26.88
C ALA A 37 -4.76 13.35 -28.30
N ARG A 38 -3.83 13.90 -29.12
CA ARG A 38 -3.62 13.48 -30.49
C ARG A 38 -3.20 12.00 -30.62
N ARG A 39 -2.41 11.48 -29.67
CA ARG A 39 -2.00 10.06 -29.64
C ARG A 39 -3.17 9.14 -29.33
N ILE A 40 -4.05 9.55 -28.42
CA ILE A 40 -5.27 8.81 -28.10
C ILE A 40 -6.23 8.83 -29.28
N ASP A 41 -6.50 9.99 -29.88
CA ASP A 41 -7.37 10.11 -31.05
C ASP A 41 -6.87 9.22 -32.22
N ARG A 42 -5.55 9.17 -32.43
CA ARG A 42 -4.93 8.29 -33.43
C ARG A 42 -5.16 6.81 -33.14
N LEU A 43 -4.98 6.40 -31.88
CA LEU A 43 -5.19 5.01 -31.42
C LEU A 43 -6.66 4.60 -31.59
N GLU A 44 -7.60 5.45 -31.15
CA GLU A 44 -9.04 5.23 -31.29
C GLU A 44 -9.44 5.12 -32.77
N ALA A 45 -8.92 6.01 -33.65
CA ALA A 45 -9.16 5.96 -35.08
C ALA A 45 -8.60 4.68 -35.71
N GLN A 46 -7.41 4.23 -35.29
CA GLN A 46 -6.77 3.01 -35.78
C GLN A 46 -7.53 1.74 -35.40
N LEU A 47 -8.09 1.71 -34.18
CA LEU A 47 -8.88 0.59 -33.67
C LEU A 47 -10.35 0.67 -34.08
N GLY A 48 -10.80 1.81 -34.60
CA GLY A 48 -12.18 2.03 -35.03
C GLY A 48 -13.17 2.09 -33.84
N THR A 49 -12.70 2.46 -32.66
CA THR A 49 -13.51 2.50 -31.43
C THR A 49 -13.02 3.57 -30.45
N THR A 50 -13.90 4.02 -29.55
CA THR A 50 -13.55 4.89 -28.44
C THR A 50 -13.06 4.05 -27.26
N LEU A 51 -11.96 4.50 -26.64
CA LEU A 51 -11.33 3.86 -25.49
C LEU A 51 -11.58 4.63 -24.20
N PHE A 52 -11.97 5.90 -24.32
CA PHE A 52 -12.24 6.76 -23.18
C PHE A 52 -13.57 7.50 -23.34
N ASP A 53 -14.32 7.53 -22.25
CA ASP A 53 -15.40 8.49 -22.02
C ASP A 53 -14.80 9.80 -21.50
N ARG A 54 -15.14 10.91 -22.16
CA ARG A 54 -14.59 12.24 -21.87
C ARG A 54 -15.62 13.07 -21.11
N SER A 55 -15.28 13.50 -19.91
CA SER A 55 -16.12 14.35 -19.07
C SER A 55 -15.39 15.59 -18.60
N ARG A 56 -16.08 16.48 -17.87
CA ARG A 56 -15.45 17.62 -17.20
C ARG A 56 -14.54 17.18 -16.04
N GLU A 57 -14.75 16.00 -15.53
CA GLU A 57 -14.01 15.42 -14.41
C GLU A 57 -12.76 14.66 -14.87
N GLY A 58 -12.68 14.33 -16.18
CA GLY A 58 -11.53 13.67 -16.77
C GLY A 58 -11.86 12.63 -17.83
N TYR A 59 -11.02 11.62 -17.92
CA TYR A 59 -11.07 10.53 -18.86
C TYR A 59 -11.26 9.21 -18.10
N GLU A 60 -12.37 8.51 -18.37
CA GLU A 60 -12.65 7.18 -17.84
C GLU A 60 -12.58 6.15 -18.98
N LEU A 61 -12.16 4.93 -18.67
CA LEU A 61 -12.11 3.88 -19.69
C LEU A 61 -13.53 3.43 -20.07
N THR A 62 -13.79 3.35 -21.39
CA THR A 62 -14.94 2.59 -21.89
C THR A 62 -14.78 1.10 -21.60
N GLU A 63 -15.82 0.29 -21.84
CA GLU A 63 -15.75 -1.17 -21.75
C GLU A 63 -14.61 -1.74 -22.65
N LEU A 64 -14.46 -1.23 -23.87
CA LEU A 64 -13.39 -1.64 -24.80
C LEU A 64 -12.02 -1.13 -24.34
N GLY A 65 -11.93 0.07 -23.76
CA GLY A 65 -10.71 0.57 -23.11
C GLY A 65 -10.28 -0.30 -21.93
N ALA A 66 -11.23 -0.71 -21.08
CA ALA A 66 -10.99 -1.61 -19.96
C ALA A 66 -10.51 -3.01 -20.45
N ALA A 67 -11.07 -3.52 -21.55
CA ALA A 67 -10.64 -4.77 -22.16
C ALA A 67 -9.22 -4.68 -22.80
N LEU A 68 -8.87 -3.53 -23.40
CA LEU A 68 -7.53 -3.30 -23.98
C LEU A 68 -6.43 -3.18 -22.93
N ARG A 69 -6.72 -2.59 -21.78
CA ARG A 69 -5.76 -2.25 -20.73
C ARG A 69 -4.84 -3.42 -20.32
N PRO A 70 -5.32 -4.65 -19.99
CA PRO A 70 -4.45 -5.76 -19.58
C PRO A 70 -3.51 -6.23 -20.68
N HIS A 71 -3.87 -6.06 -21.97
CA HIS A 71 -3.00 -6.39 -23.09
C HIS A 71 -1.88 -5.36 -23.26
N ALA A 72 -2.22 -4.08 -23.16
CA ALA A 72 -1.24 -3.00 -23.22
C ALA A 72 -0.25 -3.08 -22.04
N GLU A 73 -0.72 -3.39 -20.83
CA GLU A 73 0.13 -3.61 -19.64
C GLU A 73 1.07 -4.81 -19.81
N ALA A 74 0.60 -5.91 -20.41
CA ALA A 74 1.46 -7.05 -20.70
C ALA A 74 2.57 -6.71 -21.72
N MET A 75 2.28 -5.88 -22.72
CA MET A 75 3.27 -5.37 -23.66
C MET A 75 4.31 -4.46 -22.99
N GLU A 76 3.87 -3.57 -22.11
CA GLU A 76 4.76 -2.71 -21.31
C GLU A 76 5.72 -3.55 -20.45
N GLY A 77 5.18 -4.53 -19.72
CA GLY A 77 5.98 -5.45 -18.90
C GLY A 77 6.98 -6.25 -19.73
N ALA A 78 6.60 -6.72 -20.89
CA ALA A 78 7.50 -7.43 -21.80
C ALA A 78 8.63 -6.50 -22.32
N ALA A 79 8.31 -5.26 -22.68
CA ALA A 79 9.31 -4.28 -23.13
C ALA A 79 10.32 -3.95 -22.02
N LEU A 80 9.83 -3.76 -20.77
CA LEU A 80 10.69 -3.52 -19.61
C LEU A 80 11.59 -4.73 -19.32
N ALA A 81 11.03 -5.94 -19.33
CA ALA A 81 11.79 -7.18 -19.12
C ALA A 81 12.85 -7.41 -20.21
N ALA A 82 12.53 -7.11 -21.47
CA ALA A 82 13.47 -7.19 -22.58
C ALA A 82 14.64 -6.20 -22.38
N ALA A 83 14.34 -4.97 -21.97
CA ALA A 83 15.36 -3.96 -21.69
C ALA A 83 16.29 -4.38 -20.54
N GLU A 84 15.76 -5.04 -19.49
CA GLU A 84 16.58 -5.60 -18.40
C GLU A 84 17.43 -6.79 -18.91
N HIS A 85 16.86 -7.66 -19.73
CA HIS A 85 17.57 -8.84 -20.25
C HIS A 85 18.76 -8.47 -21.14
N VAL A 86 18.59 -7.47 -22.02
CA VAL A 86 19.67 -6.99 -22.91
C VAL A 86 20.83 -6.39 -22.12
N LYS A 87 20.60 -5.82 -20.94
CA LYS A 87 21.66 -5.29 -20.08
C LYS A 87 22.47 -6.38 -19.36
N GLY A 88 22.08 -7.65 -19.44
CA GLY A 88 22.78 -8.82 -18.91
C GLY A 88 22.23 -9.29 -17.56
N ALA A 89 22.23 -10.62 -17.37
CA ALA A 89 21.75 -11.28 -16.14
C ALA A 89 22.63 -11.00 -14.90
N ASP A 90 23.89 -10.58 -15.10
CA ASP A 90 24.84 -10.27 -14.04
C ASP A 90 24.86 -8.78 -13.63
N VAL A 91 24.07 -7.92 -14.30
CA VAL A 91 23.98 -6.53 -13.91
C VAL A 91 23.18 -6.41 -12.61
N ALA A 92 23.74 -5.73 -11.61
CA ALA A 92 23.08 -5.41 -10.36
C ALA A 92 21.68 -4.82 -10.60
N ALA A 93 20.73 -5.05 -9.69
CA ALA A 93 19.40 -4.46 -9.81
C ALA A 93 19.52 -2.93 -9.89
N HIS A 94 18.91 -2.31 -10.89
CA HIS A 94 19.04 -0.88 -11.15
C HIS A 94 17.68 -0.23 -11.44
N GLY A 95 17.61 1.08 -11.28
CA GLY A 95 16.40 1.87 -11.50
C GLY A 95 15.56 2.04 -10.25
N VAL A 96 14.33 2.51 -10.40
CA VAL A 96 13.43 2.83 -9.31
C VAL A 96 12.44 1.68 -9.09
N VAL A 97 12.18 1.35 -7.82
CA VAL A 97 11.06 0.50 -7.38
C VAL A 97 10.16 1.33 -6.48
N ARG A 98 8.89 1.45 -6.85
CA ARG A 98 7.86 2.08 -6.03
C ARG A 98 7.18 1.04 -5.16
N LEU A 99 7.35 1.18 -3.84
CA LEU A 99 6.82 0.26 -2.85
C LEU A 99 5.74 0.93 -2.01
N GLY A 100 4.48 0.50 -2.18
CA GLY A 100 3.35 0.97 -1.40
C GLY A 100 3.15 0.14 -0.14
N VAL A 101 3.09 0.77 1.04
CA VAL A 101 2.96 0.06 2.32
C VAL A 101 2.09 0.85 3.31
N PRO A 102 1.46 0.20 4.31
CA PRO A 102 0.84 0.89 5.42
C PRO A 102 1.82 1.82 6.13
N GLU A 103 1.37 3.02 6.50
CA GLU A 103 2.19 4.12 7.01
C GLU A 103 3.23 3.69 8.06
N VAL A 104 2.79 3.19 9.19
CA VAL A 104 3.68 2.87 10.32
C VAL A 104 4.53 1.63 10.03
N PHE A 105 4.00 0.65 9.28
CA PHE A 105 4.79 -0.49 8.80
C PHE A 105 5.92 -0.02 7.89
N GLY A 106 5.63 0.90 6.99
CA GLY A 106 6.62 1.52 6.11
C GLY A 106 7.75 2.20 6.88
N VAL A 107 7.39 3.02 7.86
CA VAL A 107 8.37 3.81 8.63
C VAL A 107 9.20 2.94 9.58
N ARG A 108 8.54 2.03 10.32
CA ARG A 108 9.18 1.28 11.41
C ARG A 108 9.90 0.00 10.97
N VAL A 109 9.41 -0.62 9.90
CA VAL A 109 9.91 -1.93 9.46
C VAL A 109 10.58 -1.83 8.09
N VAL A 110 9.87 -1.28 7.10
CA VAL A 110 10.33 -1.34 5.71
C VAL A 110 11.49 -0.37 5.45
N ALA A 111 11.43 0.87 5.94
CA ALA A 111 12.49 1.85 5.68
C ALA A 111 13.87 1.40 6.20
N PRO A 112 14.00 0.86 7.45
CA PRO A 112 15.28 0.29 7.91
C PRO A 112 15.76 -0.91 7.07
N LEU A 113 14.82 -1.72 6.55
CA LEU A 113 15.13 -2.85 5.70
C LEU A 113 15.63 -2.40 4.32
N MET A 114 15.00 -1.36 3.73
CA MET A 114 15.42 -0.79 2.46
C MET A 114 16.80 -0.12 2.54
N ALA A 115 17.13 0.51 3.66
CA ALA A 115 18.46 1.09 3.85
C ALA A 115 19.56 0.03 3.63
N ARG A 116 19.43 -1.14 4.25
CA ARG A 116 20.37 -2.26 4.06
C ARG A 116 20.41 -2.80 2.63
N LEU A 117 19.26 -2.83 1.96
CA LEU A 117 19.18 -3.27 0.57
C LEU A 117 19.97 -2.34 -0.34
N LEU A 118 19.82 -1.02 -0.16
CA LEU A 118 20.41 0.00 -1.00
C LEU A 118 21.93 0.09 -0.82
N GLU A 119 22.45 -0.20 0.37
CA GLU A 119 23.91 -0.31 0.61
C GLU A 119 24.58 -1.34 -0.32
N ASN A 120 23.87 -2.45 -0.63
CA ASN A 120 24.37 -3.51 -1.49
C ASN A 120 23.94 -3.37 -2.97
N ASN A 121 23.13 -2.37 -3.31
CA ASN A 121 22.62 -2.14 -4.65
C ASN A 121 22.62 -0.64 -4.98
N PRO A 122 23.81 -0.06 -5.30
CA PRO A 122 23.98 1.39 -5.46
C PRO A 122 23.19 1.99 -6.63
N ASP A 123 22.87 1.19 -7.65
CA ASP A 123 22.11 1.63 -8.82
C ASP A 123 20.59 1.46 -8.66
N LEU A 124 20.15 0.96 -7.50
CA LEU A 124 18.73 0.80 -7.15
C LEU A 124 18.25 2.01 -6.34
N SER A 125 17.05 2.47 -6.61
CA SER A 125 16.35 3.48 -5.82
C SER A 125 14.99 2.96 -5.40
N ILE A 126 14.53 3.34 -4.19
CA ILE A 126 13.22 2.97 -3.66
C ILE A 126 12.40 4.23 -3.42
N ASP A 127 11.25 4.34 -4.10
CA ASP A 127 10.19 5.28 -3.75
C ASP A 127 9.27 4.59 -2.74
N LEU A 128 9.47 4.84 -1.45
CA LEU A 128 8.64 4.26 -0.39
C LEU A 128 7.38 5.10 -0.17
N LEU A 129 6.23 4.57 -0.59
CA LEU A 129 4.91 5.19 -0.43
C LEU A 129 4.28 4.67 0.87
N ALA A 130 4.69 5.23 2.00
CA ALA A 130 4.15 4.93 3.32
C ALA A 130 2.90 5.79 3.56
N LEU A 131 1.73 5.31 3.18
CA LEU A 131 0.49 6.07 3.14
C LEU A 131 -0.53 5.54 4.16
N PRO A 132 -1.44 6.40 4.67
CA PRO A 132 -2.59 5.95 5.47
C PRO A 132 -3.65 5.22 4.64
N ARG A 133 -3.48 5.11 3.35
CA ARG A 133 -4.28 4.32 2.40
C ARG A 133 -3.37 3.37 1.61
N PHE A 134 -3.95 2.36 0.99
CA PHE A 134 -3.17 1.49 0.11
C PHE A 134 -2.88 2.17 -1.25
N ALA A 135 -1.66 1.93 -1.75
CA ALA A 135 -1.28 2.39 -3.08
C ALA A 135 -2.10 1.65 -4.15
N ASN A 136 -2.55 2.38 -5.16
CA ASN A 136 -3.33 1.81 -6.25
C ASN A 136 -2.41 1.13 -7.28
N LEU A 137 -2.23 -0.18 -7.14
CA LEU A 137 -1.40 -0.99 -8.04
C LEU A 137 -1.97 -1.04 -9.47
N ALA A 138 -3.29 -1.00 -9.63
CA ALA A 138 -3.91 -0.99 -10.94
C ALA A 138 -3.58 0.28 -11.73
N ASN A 139 -3.44 1.40 -11.06
CA ASN A 139 -3.04 2.69 -11.67
C ASN A 139 -1.52 2.92 -11.66
N ARG A 140 -0.72 1.89 -11.38
CA ARG A 140 0.75 1.97 -11.31
C ARG A 140 1.24 3.07 -10.36
N GLU A 141 0.51 3.31 -9.28
CA GLU A 141 0.98 4.19 -8.21
C GLU A 141 2.19 3.57 -7.51
N ALA A 142 2.20 2.22 -7.39
CA ALA A 142 3.34 1.44 -6.93
C ALA A 142 3.59 0.22 -7.82
N ASP A 143 4.83 -0.29 -7.82
CA ASP A 143 5.25 -1.49 -8.54
C ASP A 143 4.93 -2.77 -7.75
N LEU A 144 4.96 -2.67 -6.43
CA LEU A 144 4.48 -3.69 -5.51
C LEU A 144 3.94 -3.02 -4.24
N GLY A 145 3.14 -3.77 -3.47
CA GLY A 145 2.53 -3.22 -2.26
C GLY A 145 2.32 -4.26 -1.17
N VAL A 146 2.31 -3.78 0.06
CA VAL A 146 1.82 -4.53 1.23
C VAL A 146 0.45 -3.99 1.59
N MET A 147 -0.55 -4.86 1.69
CA MET A 147 -1.93 -4.48 1.95
C MET A 147 -2.64 -5.50 2.84
N LEU A 148 -3.76 -5.10 3.44
CA LEU A 148 -4.61 -5.97 4.25
C LEU A 148 -5.58 -6.78 3.39
N ASP A 149 -6.12 -6.15 2.33
CA ASP A 149 -7.04 -6.78 1.39
C ASP A 149 -6.34 -6.98 0.04
N PRO A 150 -6.03 -8.22 -0.35
CA PRO A 150 -5.46 -8.48 -1.67
C PRO A 150 -6.51 -8.23 -2.76
N PRO A 151 -6.10 -7.78 -3.96
CA PRO A 151 -7.03 -7.60 -5.07
C PRO A 151 -7.65 -8.94 -5.48
N THR A 152 -8.96 -8.93 -5.70
CA THR A 152 -9.74 -10.11 -6.13
C THR A 152 -9.81 -10.23 -7.66
N THR A 153 -9.47 -9.16 -8.39
CA THR A 153 -9.52 -9.10 -9.85
C THR A 153 -8.22 -8.54 -10.41
N GLY A 154 -7.89 -8.87 -11.66
CA GLY A 154 -6.65 -8.47 -12.30
C GLY A 154 -5.57 -9.55 -12.26
N ARG A 155 -4.43 -9.26 -12.93
CA ARG A 155 -3.29 -10.19 -13.03
C ARG A 155 -2.21 -9.79 -12.02
N TYR A 156 -2.30 -10.33 -10.82
CA TYR A 156 -1.35 -10.07 -9.74
C TYR A 156 -0.64 -11.33 -9.26
N MET A 157 0.61 -11.17 -8.86
CA MET A 157 1.27 -12.08 -7.94
C MET A 157 0.86 -11.68 -6.53
N VAL A 158 0.33 -12.62 -5.77
CA VAL A 158 -0.16 -12.40 -4.40
C VAL A 158 0.41 -13.47 -3.49
N THR A 159 0.94 -13.08 -2.36
CA THR A 159 1.34 -14.00 -1.31
C THR A 159 1.04 -13.42 0.07
N ARG A 160 0.70 -14.27 1.01
CA ARG A 160 0.60 -13.86 2.41
C ARG A 160 2.00 -13.53 2.92
N LEU A 161 2.19 -12.31 3.43
CA LEU A 161 3.48 -11.85 3.93
C LEU A 161 3.68 -12.25 5.40
N ALA A 162 2.72 -11.88 6.26
CA ALA A 162 2.74 -12.22 7.68
C ALA A 162 1.34 -12.11 8.29
N SER A 163 1.08 -12.89 9.34
CA SER A 163 -0.01 -12.59 10.28
C SER A 163 0.51 -11.69 11.37
N PHE A 164 -0.28 -10.75 11.83
CA PHE A 164 0.08 -9.87 12.92
C PHE A 164 -1.12 -9.58 13.81
N ARG A 165 -0.84 -9.12 15.03
CA ARG A 165 -1.86 -8.82 16.04
C ARG A 165 -1.86 -7.37 16.40
N PHE A 166 -3.06 -6.82 16.54
CA PHE A 166 -3.29 -5.55 17.21
C PHE A 166 -3.60 -5.81 18.67
N TYR A 167 -2.85 -5.20 19.56
CA TYR A 167 -3.12 -5.21 20.99
C TYR A 167 -3.63 -3.85 21.45
N LEU A 168 -4.26 -3.85 22.62
CA LEU A 168 -4.79 -2.63 23.23
C LEU A 168 -3.68 -1.92 24.02
N TYR A 169 -3.54 -0.62 23.81
CA TYR A 169 -2.54 0.22 24.48
C TYR A 169 -3.19 1.46 25.08
N ALA A 170 -2.57 1.97 26.16
CA ALA A 170 -2.91 3.24 26.79
C ALA A 170 -1.68 3.90 27.41
N ALA A 171 -1.74 5.22 27.60
CA ALA A 171 -0.74 5.90 28.42
C ALA A 171 -0.91 5.56 29.90
N PRO A 172 0.17 5.35 30.69
CA PRO A 172 0.09 5.17 32.13
C PRO A 172 -0.69 6.28 32.83
N ALA A 173 -0.53 7.53 32.39
CA ALA A 173 -1.25 8.68 32.92
C ALA A 173 -2.76 8.64 32.64
N TYR A 174 -3.21 8.00 31.55
CA TYR A 174 -4.63 7.74 31.30
C TYR A 174 -5.16 6.70 32.28
N LEU A 175 -4.47 5.57 32.42
CA LEU A 175 -4.87 4.47 33.33
C LEU A 175 -4.97 4.91 34.76
N ALA A 176 -4.06 5.78 35.23
CA ALA A 176 -4.07 6.29 36.62
C ALA A 176 -5.31 7.15 36.94
N ARG A 177 -6.01 7.69 35.96
CA ARG A 177 -7.17 8.59 36.11
C ARG A 177 -8.51 7.93 35.78
N HIS A 178 -8.50 6.67 35.33
CA HIS A 178 -9.71 5.96 34.88
C HIS A 178 -9.88 4.65 35.67
N PRO A 179 -11.07 4.05 35.65
CA PRO A 179 -11.30 2.76 36.28
C PRO A 179 -10.32 1.69 35.79
N PRO A 180 -9.96 0.71 36.62
CA PRO A 180 -9.05 -0.36 36.21
C PRO A 180 -9.68 -1.20 35.07
N ILE A 181 -8.82 -1.70 34.15
CA ILE A 181 -9.18 -2.60 33.07
C ILE A 181 -8.63 -3.98 33.43
N THR A 182 -9.50 -4.91 33.80
CA THR A 182 -9.17 -6.28 34.15
C THR A 182 -9.79 -7.31 33.22
N GLN A 183 -10.85 -6.93 32.52
CA GLN A 183 -11.58 -7.76 31.57
C GLN A 183 -12.18 -6.91 30.45
N GLN A 184 -12.59 -7.55 29.36
CA GLN A 184 -13.09 -6.87 28.15
C GLN A 184 -14.33 -6.00 28.44
N SER A 185 -15.23 -6.42 29.34
CA SER A 185 -16.41 -5.64 29.72
C SER A 185 -16.09 -4.29 30.37
N ASP A 186 -14.90 -4.12 30.97
CA ASP A 186 -14.47 -2.86 31.56
C ASP A 186 -14.26 -1.77 30.50
N LEU A 187 -13.95 -2.16 29.27
CA LEU A 187 -13.65 -1.27 28.13
C LEU A 187 -14.81 -0.32 27.79
N VAL A 188 -16.06 -0.68 28.10
CA VAL A 188 -17.25 0.17 27.87
C VAL A 188 -17.18 1.51 28.61
N ARG A 189 -16.37 1.60 29.68
CA ARG A 189 -16.19 2.80 30.51
C ARG A 189 -15.03 3.69 30.06
N HIS A 190 -14.37 3.32 28.95
CA HIS A 190 -13.16 3.99 28.48
C HIS A 190 -13.39 4.72 27.16
N ASP A 191 -12.58 5.72 26.92
CA ASP A 191 -12.49 6.44 25.66
C ASP A 191 -11.51 5.76 24.74
N PHE A 192 -11.74 5.90 23.43
CA PHE A 192 -10.90 5.33 22.40
C PHE A 192 -10.39 6.39 21.42
N VAL A 193 -9.16 6.19 20.98
CA VAL A 193 -8.56 6.82 19.81
C VAL A 193 -8.64 5.80 18.66
N ASP A 194 -9.22 6.18 17.53
CA ASP A 194 -9.55 5.26 16.45
C ASP A 194 -9.29 5.89 15.08
N TYR A 195 -9.55 5.14 14.02
CA TYR A 195 -9.60 5.63 12.66
C TYR A 195 -10.87 6.45 12.39
N VAL A 196 -10.75 7.39 11.44
CA VAL A 196 -11.91 8.03 10.82
C VAL A 196 -12.62 7.00 9.94
N GLN A 197 -13.81 6.56 10.35
CA GLN A 197 -14.46 5.36 9.84
C GLN A 197 -14.82 5.42 8.33
N ASP A 198 -15.20 6.59 7.81
CA ASP A 198 -15.49 6.81 6.40
C ASP A 198 -14.23 6.99 5.52
N ARG A 199 -13.04 6.93 6.13
CA ARG A 199 -11.73 7.06 5.47
C ARG A 199 -10.84 5.82 5.65
N LEU A 200 -11.40 4.71 6.09
CA LEU A 200 -10.64 3.47 6.27
C LEU A 200 -10.07 2.99 4.93
N ALA A 201 -8.79 2.64 4.95
CA ALA A 201 -8.12 2.03 3.80
C ALA A 201 -8.59 0.58 3.55
N SER A 202 -9.10 -0.09 4.59
CA SER A 202 -9.58 -1.47 4.59
C SER A 202 -10.60 -1.64 5.72
N SER A 203 -11.63 -2.46 5.49
CA SER A 203 -12.58 -2.89 6.53
C SER A 203 -11.90 -3.66 7.66
N GLU A 204 -10.75 -4.29 7.40
CA GLU A 204 -9.92 -4.98 8.37
C GLU A 204 -9.39 -4.07 9.50
N LEU A 205 -9.42 -2.75 9.31
CA LEU A 205 -9.08 -1.75 10.33
C LEU A 205 -10.25 -1.37 11.25
N SER A 206 -11.45 -1.93 11.03
CA SER A 206 -12.64 -1.69 11.87
C SER A 206 -12.67 -2.57 13.14
N TYR A 207 -11.53 -2.91 13.70
CA TYR A 207 -11.39 -3.85 14.84
C TYR A 207 -12.13 -3.44 16.11
N LEU A 208 -12.38 -2.14 16.36
CA LEU A 208 -13.18 -1.70 17.51
C LEU A 208 -14.67 -2.09 17.38
N ASN A 209 -15.15 -2.37 16.19
CA ASN A 209 -16.51 -2.86 16.00
C ASN A 209 -16.67 -4.32 16.47
N GLU A 210 -15.58 -5.05 16.69
CA GLU A 210 -15.55 -6.43 17.20
C GLU A 210 -15.68 -6.48 18.74
N LEU A 211 -15.66 -5.34 19.43
CA LEU A 211 -15.75 -5.26 20.91
C LEU A 211 -17.08 -5.73 21.47
N GLY A 212 -18.14 -5.81 20.67
CA GLY A 212 -19.51 -6.18 21.13
C GLY A 212 -20.27 -5.03 21.80
N PHE A 213 -19.73 -3.83 21.80
CA PHE A 213 -20.36 -2.59 22.25
C PHE A 213 -19.92 -1.42 21.37
N THR A 214 -20.63 -0.29 21.42
CA THR A 214 -20.23 0.92 20.68
C THR A 214 -19.18 1.69 21.47
N PRO A 215 -17.90 1.74 21.03
CA PRO A 215 -16.85 2.45 21.75
C PRO A 215 -17.04 3.97 21.66
N ARG A 216 -16.76 4.68 22.74
CA ARG A 216 -16.75 6.14 22.76
C ARG A 216 -15.46 6.67 22.13
N ARG A 217 -15.52 7.06 20.86
CA ARG A 217 -14.39 7.62 20.11
C ARG A 217 -14.17 9.08 20.48
N ARG A 218 -13.07 9.38 21.17
CA ARG A 218 -12.71 10.76 21.60
C ARG A 218 -11.97 11.51 20.52
N LEU A 219 -11.10 10.81 19.81
CA LEU A 219 -10.35 11.34 18.67
C LEU A 219 -10.28 10.28 17.60
N CYS A 220 -10.48 10.71 16.36
CA CYS A 220 -10.28 9.85 15.19
C CYS A 220 -9.23 10.46 14.27
N CYS A 221 -8.28 9.63 13.82
CA CYS A 221 -7.20 10.01 12.92
C CYS A 221 -7.26 9.19 11.63
N SER A 222 -6.85 9.76 10.52
CA SER A 222 -6.76 9.04 9.24
C SER A 222 -5.58 8.05 9.19
N GLY A 223 -4.54 8.25 10.01
CA GLY A 223 -3.34 7.43 10.08
C GLY A 223 -3.02 7.00 11.51
N MET A 224 -2.26 5.92 11.63
CA MET A 224 -1.89 5.34 12.93
C MET A 224 -0.91 6.21 13.72
N SER A 225 -0.04 6.98 13.06
CA SER A 225 0.90 7.88 13.75
C SER A 225 0.17 8.90 14.62
N GLY A 226 -0.94 9.47 14.11
CA GLY A 226 -1.78 10.38 14.90
C GLY A 226 -2.46 9.69 16.08
N GLN A 227 -2.88 8.44 15.91
CA GLN A 227 -3.48 7.66 17.01
C GLN A 227 -2.45 7.35 18.10
N LEU A 228 -1.23 6.94 17.73
CA LEU A 228 -0.15 6.66 18.67
C LEU A 228 0.17 7.88 19.55
N GLU A 229 0.29 9.05 18.94
CA GLU A 229 0.58 10.28 19.67
C GLU A 229 -0.59 10.70 20.57
N ALA A 230 -1.83 10.63 20.06
CA ALA A 230 -3.02 10.96 20.85
C ALA A 230 -3.19 10.05 22.06
N ALA A 231 -2.99 8.74 21.88
CA ALA A 231 -3.04 7.78 22.99
C ALA A 231 -1.90 8.02 23.99
N ALA A 232 -0.68 8.32 23.53
CA ALA A 232 0.46 8.65 24.38
C ALA A 232 0.23 9.93 25.22
N LEU A 233 -0.56 10.88 24.70
CA LEU A 233 -1.01 12.07 25.43
C LEU A 233 -2.18 11.79 26.38
N GLY A 234 -2.64 10.53 26.47
CA GLY A 234 -3.69 10.12 27.41
C GLY A 234 -5.10 10.46 26.99
N MET A 235 -5.38 10.52 25.67
CA MET A 235 -6.72 10.80 25.17
C MET A 235 -7.65 9.58 25.18
N GLY A 236 -7.11 8.36 25.31
CA GLY A 236 -7.89 7.13 25.35
C GLY A 236 -7.06 5.89 25.05
N LEU A 237 -7.74 4.77 24.94
CA LEU A 237 -7.20 3.49 24.51
C LEU A 237 -7.05 3.48 22.98
N MET A 238 -6.06 2.74 22.46
CA MET A 238 -5.93 2.49 21.02
C MET A 238 -5.51 1.06 20.75
N MET A 239 -5.80 0.57 19.54
CA MET A 239 -5.29 -0.70 19.07
C MET A 239 -4.11 -0.48 18.12
N ALA A 240 -2.99 -1.18 18.36
CA ALA A 240 -1.80 -1.10 17.52
C ALA A 240 -1.08 -2.44 17.46
N PRO A 241 -0.37 -2.72 16.33
CA PRO A 241 0.56 -3.84 16.30
C PRO A 241 1.84 -3.50 17.08
N PRO A 242 2.54 -4.49 17.65
CA PRO A 242 3.71 -4.27 18.50
C PRO A 242 4.81 -3.45 17.84
N TYR A 243 5.09 -3.70 16.57
CA TYR A 243 6.13 -2.98 15.81
C TYR A 243 5.85 -1.47 15.67
N ALA A 244 4.58 -1.06 15.83
CA ALA A 244 4.19 0.35 15.71
C ALA A 244 4.44 1.14 17.01
N VAL A 245 4.38 0.48 18.15
CA VAL A 245 4.45 1.12 19.46
C VAL A 245 5.91 1.41 19.84
N PRO A 246 6.28 2.67 20.15
CA PRO A 246 7.62 3.01 20.63
C PRO A 246 7.92 2.34 21.98
N HIS A 247 9.17 1.89 22.18
CA HIS A 247 9.64 1.30 23.43
C HIS A 247 10.11 2.36 24.47
N ASP A 248 9.44 3.50 24.51
CA ASP A 248 9.79 4.64 25.37
C ASP A 248 8.92 4.73 26.64
N GLY A 249 8.04 3.76 26.85
CA GLY A 249 7.16 3.68 28.02
C GLY A 249 5.97 4.63 28.00
N ARG A 250 5.78 5.45 26.97
CA ARG A 250 4.62 6.33 26.84
C ARG A 250 3.30 5.58 26.64
N LEU A 251 3.37 4.39 26.08
CA LEU A 251 2.24 3.48 25.91
C LEU A 251 2.57 2.13 26.53
N VAL A 252 1.63 1.57 27.26
CA VAL A 252 1.70 0.22 27.84
C VAL A 252 0.55 -0.62 27.32
N GLN A 253 0.79 -1.90 27.10
CA GLN A 253 -0.24 -2.86 26.75
C GLN A 253 -1.22 -3.02 27.89
N VAL A 254 -2.51 -3.09 27.57
CA VAL A 254 -3.60 -3.33 28.52
C VAL A 254 -4.34 -4.59 28.12
N LEU A 255 -4.85 -5.32 29.10
CA LEU A 255 -5.67 -6.50 28.92
C LEU A 255 -4.95 -7.60 28.12
N ASP A 256 -4.02 -8.27 28.79
CA ASP A 256 -3.29 -9.41 28.22
C ASP A 256 -4.24 -10.46 27.67
N GLY A 257 -3.91 -10.99 26.48
CA GLY A 257 -4.75 -11.96 25.79
C GLY A 257 -5.86 -11.38 24.92
N PHE A 258 -6.13 -10.07 24.99
CA PHE A 258 -7.06 -9.40 24.09
C PHE A 258 -6.33 -8.85 22.85
N TYR A 259 -6.68 -9.35 21.67
CA TYR A 259 -6.08 -8.91 20.39
C TYR A 259 -7.03 -9.13 19.21
N ALA A 260 -6.82 -8.39 18.15
CA ALA A 260 -7.38 -8.64 16.82
C ALA A 260 -6.28 -9.14 15.89
N GLU A 261 -6.52 -10.24 15.18
CA GLU A 261 -5.52 -10.79 14.24
C GLU A 261 -5.84 -10.39 12.81
N ARG A 262 -4.81 -9.99 12.08
CA ARG A 262 -4.88 -9.59 10.66
C ARG A 262 -3.73 -10.20 9.88
N ALA A 263 -3.77 -10.08 8.57
CA ALA A 263 -2.70 -10.52 7.70
C ALA A 263 -2.26 -9.42 6.74
N PHE A 264 -0.96 -9.31 6.53
CA PHE A 264 -0.40 -8.59 5.41
C PHE A 264 -0.28 -9.49 4.19
N TRP A 265 -0.64 -8.93 3.06
CA TRP A 265 -0.48 -9.53 1.75
C TRP A 265 0.52 -8.72 0.94
N LEU A 266 1.50 -9.40 0.35
CA LEU A 266 2.43 -8.81 -0.61
C LEU A 266 1.88 -9.03 -2.00
N VAL A 267 1.76 -7.96 -2.77
CA VAL A 267 1.07 -7.94 -4.06
C VAL A 267 1.91 -7.18 -5.08
N ALA A 268 2.06 -7.74 -6.27
CA ALA A 268 2.67 -7.05 -7.41
C ALA A 268 1.92 -7.39 -8.70
N PRO A 269 1.77 -6.46 -9.64
CA PRO A 269 1.30 -6.80 -10.99
C PRO A 269 2.20 -7.85 -11.62
N ALA A 270 1.61 -8.88 -12.26
CA ALA A 270 2.32 -10.06 -12.73
C ALA A 270 3.41 -9.76 -13.78
N ASP A 271 3.23 -8.68 -14.54
CA ASP A 271 4.22 -8.20 -15.51
C ASP A 271 5.40 -7.50 -14.82
N LEU A 272 5.16 -6.69 -13.79
CA LEU A 272 6.22 -6.03 -13.02
C LEU A 272 6.98 -7.00 -12.10
N TYR A 273 6.31 -8.04 -11.58
CA TYR A 273 6.96 -9.09 -10.80
C TYR A 273 8.10 -9.78 -11.58
N ARG A 274 8.05 -9.79 -12.92
CA ARG A 274 9.11 -10.36 -13.76
C ARG A 274 10.41 -9.55 -13.73
N LEU A 275 10.34 -8.27 -13.36
CA LEU A 275 11.50 -7.39 -13.28
C LEU A 275 12.37 -7.77 -12.07
N ARG A 276 13.69 -7.90 -12.32
CA ARG A 276 14.64 -8.32 -11.29
C ARG A 276 14.62 -7.42 -10.05
N ARG A 277 14.54 -6.10 -10.24
CA ARG A 277 14.48 -5.13 -9.15
C ARG A 277 13.24 -5.30 -8.27
N VAL A 278 12.08 -5.62 -8.87
CA VAL A 278 10.83 -5.87 -8.13
C VAL A 278 10.91 -7.18 -7.35
N ARG A 279 11.42 -8.25 -7.96
CA ARG A 279 11.64 -9.54 -7.28
C ARG A 279 12.62 -9.42 -6.12
N LEU A 280 13.69 -8.63 -6.27
CA LEU A 280 14.66 -8.42 -5.20
C LEU A 280 13.98 -7.83 -3.94
N VAL A 281 13.15 -6.81 -4.10
CA VAL A 281 12.39 -6.21 -2.98
C VAL A 281 11.35 -7.20 -2.44
N TRP A 282 10.65 -7.92 -3.31
CA TRP A 282 9.68 -8.95 -2.95
C TRP A 282 10.30 -10.04 -2.08
N ASP A 283 11.42 -10.63 -2.53
CA ASP A 283 12.10 -11.73 -1.83
C ASP A 283 12.69 -11.26 -0.51
N LEU A 284 13.21 -10.03 -0.44
CA LEU A 284 13.69 -9.44 0.80
C LEU A 284 12.57 -9.29 1.83
N LEU A 285 11.42 -8.76 1.45
CA LEU A 285 10.27 -8.58 2.35
C LEU A 285 9.77 -9.94 2.88
N ARG A 286 9.68 -10.95 2.02
CA ARG A 286 9.28 -12.30 2.42
C ARG A 286 10.27 -12.93 3.39
N THR A 287 11.56 -12.93 3.01
CA THR A 287 12.61 -13.51 3.87
C THR A 287 12.65 -12.82 5.23
N TYR A 288 12.47 -11.48 5.25
CA TYR A 288 12.43 -10.75 6.51
C TYR A 288 11.23 -11.14 7.36
N ALA A 289 10.03 -11.22 6.78
CA ALA A 289 8.84 -11.62 7.51
C ALA A 289 8.94 -13.04 8.09
N ASP A 290 9.46 -13.98 7.31
CA ASP A 290 9.69 -15.37 7.75
C ASP A 290 10.73 -15.44 8.88
N SER A 291 11.73 -14.56 8.89
CA SER A 291 12.79 -14.53 9.92
C SER A 291 12.40 -13.81 11.21
N GLN A 292 11.32 -13.04 11.23
CA GLN A 292 10.93 -12.18 12.35
C GLN A 292 9.46 -12.40 12.80
N PRO A 293 9.00 -13.64 13.07
CA PRO A 293 7.61 -13.87 13.46
C PRO A 293 7.22 -13.15 14.77
N ALA A 294 8.17 -12.99 15.69
CA ALA A 294 7.93 -12.30 16.96
C ALA A 294 7.54 -10.82 16.76
N LEU A 295 8.11 -10.14 15.76
CA LEU A 295 7.81 -8.74 15.46
C LEU A 295 6.32 -8.51 15.17
N PHE A 296 5.66 -9.50 14.61
CA PHE A 296 4.27 -9.43 14.18
C PHE A 296 3.28 -9.95 15.21
N GLN A 297 3.70 -10.84 16.11
CA GLN A 297 2.79 -11.60 16.97
C GLN A 297 2.90 -11.31 18.47
N HIS A 298 4.01 -10.76 18.94
CA HIS A 298 4.22 -10.52 20.35
C HIS A 298 4.34 -9.03 20.64
N GLY A 299 3.63 -8.57 21.66
CA GLY A 299 3.92 -7.28 22.26
C GLY A 299 5.34 -7.28 22.84
N PRO A 300 5.92 -6.10 23.12
CA PRO A 300 7.21 -6.05 23.79
C PRO A 300 7.11 -6.89 25.05
N ALA A 301 8.05 -7.83 25.23
CA ALA A 301 8.10 -8.63 26.43
C ALA A 301 8.10 -7.66 27.62
N SER A 302 7.10 -7.75 28.49
CA SER A 302 7.10 -7.05 29.76
C SER A 302 8.36 -7.49 30.52
N ARG A 303 9.33 -6.58 30.61
CA ARG A 303 10.49 -6.75 31.50
C ARG A 303 10.11 -6.32 32.89
#